data_f022323ee1254facae28692699a2b821
#
_entry.id   f022323ee1254facae28692699a2b821
#
_cell.length_a   1.000
_cell.length_b   1.000
_cell.length_c   1.000
_cell.angle_alpha   90.00
_cell.angle_beta   90.00
_cell.angle_gamma   90.00
#
_symmetry.space_group_name_H-M   'P 1'
#
loop_
_entity.id
_entity.type
_entity.pdbx_description
1 polymer ?
#
loop_
_entity_poly.entity_id
_entity_poly.type
_entity_poly.pdbx_seq_one_letter_code
_entity_poly.pdbx_strand_id
1 'polypeptide(L)'
;MNRIIKILKTLNRPGIDQVLEFMKENNYEGSRCYGHHKYKGGLVDHSLEVYDHMMKNRGDLPEDSIIVCAFFHDLGKASKSTRQIKDHEGRSVRLLDKCGFTLTDQERNAILTHHKIEGFLNDPLRSA
;
A
#
# COMPACT_ATOMS: atom_id res chain seq x y z
N MET A 1 -6.82 7.25 9.11
CA MET A 1 -7.44 6.87 7.80
C MET A 1 -7.84 8.08 6.96
N ASN A 2 -8.29 9.15 7.55
CA ASN A 2 -8.68 10.35 6.79
C ASN A 2 -7.57 10.91 5.91
N ARG A 3 -6.35 10.91 6.40
CA ARG A 3 -5.19 11.36 5.63
C ARG A 3 -4.96 10.48 4.40
N ILE A 4 -5.07 9.17 4.55
CA ILE A 4 -4.90 8.22 3.45
C ILE A 4 -5.96 8.46 2.38
N ILE A 5 -7.22 8.59 2.78
CA ILE A 5 -8.33 8.82 1.85
C ILE A 5 -8.10 10.12 1.06
N LYS A 6 -7.69 11.18 1.72
CA LYS A 6 -7.37 12.45 1.06
C LYS A 6 -6.30 12.28 -0.01
N ILE A 7 -5.23 11.57 0.33
CA ILE A 7 -4.12 11.32 -0.59
C ILE A 7 -4.59 10.46 -1.77
N LEU A 8 -5.33 9.38 -1.50
CA LEU A 8 -5.81 8.47 -2.54
C LEU A 8 -6.77 9.15 -3.51
N LYS A 9 -7.56 10.10 -3.04
CA LYS A 9 -8.47 10.85 -3.91
C LYS A 9 -7.76 11.75 -4.91
N THR A 10 -6.48 11.99 -4.73
CA THR A 10 -5.69 12.73 -5.73
C THR A 10 -5.30 11.85 -6.92
N LEU A 11 -5.40 10.53 -6.80
CA LEU A 11 -5.14 9.63 -7.91
C LEU A 11 -6.27 9.69 -8.92
N ASN A 12 -5.91 9.93 -10.18
CA ASN A 12 -6.87 9.98 -11.27
C ASN A 12 -6.70 8.73 -12.15
N ARG A 13 -6.97 7.57 -11.55
CA ARG A 13 -6.85 6.28 -12.24
C ARG A 13 -8.14 5.50 -12.17
N PRO A 14 -8.49 4.76 -13.24
CA PRO A 14 -9.63 3.85 -13.21
C PRO A 14 -9.50 2.84 -12.07
N GLY A 15 -10.62 2.55 -11.40
CA GLY A 15 -10.66 1.58 -10.33
C GLY A 15 -10.40 2.12 -8.94
N ILE A 16 -10.01 3.40 -8.79
CA ILE A 16 -9.72 3.95 -7.46
C ILE A 16 -10.93 3.90 -6.53
N ASP A 17 -12.13 4.17 -7.04
CA ASP A 17 -13.33 4.14 -6.21
C ASP A 17 -13.62 2.73 -5.69
N GLN A 18 -13.40 1.73 -6.52
CA GLN A 18 -13.56 0.33 -6.14
C GLN A 18 -12.54 -0.09 -5.08
N VAL A 19 -11.31 0.41 -5.18
CA VAL A 19 -10.28 0.14 -4.17
C VAL A 19 -10.66 0.78 -2.84
N LEU A 20 -11.14 2.02 -2.85
CA LEU A 20 -11.58 2.70 -1.63
C LEU A 20 -12.73 1.94 -0.96
N GLU A 21 -13.68 1.43 -1.75
CA GLU A 21 -14.79 0.63 -1.23
C GLU A 21 -14.28 -0.67 -0.61
N PHE A 22 -13.33 -1.35 -1.27
CA PHE A 22 -12.70 -2.55 -0.73
C PHE A 22 -12.04 -2.27 0.62
N MET A 23 -11.31 -1.16 0.72
CA MET A 23 -10.61 -0.79 1.96
C MET A 23 -11.59 -0.60 3.11
N LYS A 24 -12.73 0.02 2.81
CA LYS A 24 -13.79 0.23 3.80
C LYS A 24 -14.43 -1.09 4.23
N GLU A 25 -14.80 -1.91 3.25
CA GLU A 25 -15.49 -3.19 3.50
C GLU A 25 -14.62 -4.20 4.24
N ASN A 26 -13.32 -4.13 4.05
CA ASN A 26 -12.37 -5.10 4.62
C ASN A 26 -11.55 -4.52 5.77
N ASN A 27 -12.04 -3.45 6.36
CA ASN A 27 -11.46 -2.87 7.58
C ASN A 27 -9.97 -2.56 7.46
N TYR A 28 -9.58 -1.90 6.39
CA TYR A 28 -8.19 -1.45 6.22
C TYR A 28 -7.74 -0.62 7.43
N GLU A 29 -8.64 0.26 7.91
CA GLU A 29 -8.36 1.16 9.03
C GLU A 29 -7.98 0.43 10.31
N GLY A 30 -8.65 -0.69 10.60
CA GLY A 30 -8.41 -1.46 11.82
C GLY A 30 -7.45 -2.64 11.64
N SER A 31 -6.99 -2.89 10.43
CA SER A 31 -6.14 -4.04 10.13
C SER A 31 -4.75 -3.90 10.75
N ARG A 32 -4.13 -5.05 11.02
CA ARG A 32 -2.79 -5.13 11.61
C ARG A 32 -1.76 -5.36 10.51
N CYS A 33 -0.56 -4.86 10.75
CA CYS A 33 0.60 -5.16 9.92
C CYS A 33 1.53 -6.05 10.76
N TYR A 34 1.56 -7.33 10.45
CA TYR A 34 2.38 -8.28 11.21
C TYR A 34 3.86 -8.04 10.92
N GLY A 35 4.67 -8.01 11.97
CA GLY A 35 6.06 -7.61 11.93
C GLY A 35 6.27 -6.43 12.89
N HIS A 36 6.28 -5.20 12.39
CA HIS A 36 6.53 -4.01 13.21
C HIS A 36 5.27 -3.39 13.82
N HIS A 37 4.12 -3.52 13.18
CA HIS A 37 2.89 -2.82 13.54
C HIS A 37 1.76 -3.83 13.79
N LYS A 38 1.90 -4.68 14.82
CA LYS A 38 0.99 -5.79 15.10
C LYS A 38 -0.31 -5.39 15.79
N TYR A 39 -0.51 -4.13 16.06
CA TYR A 39 -1.69 -3.63 16.79
C TYR A 39 -2.79 -3.20 15.82
N LYS A 40 -4.00 -3.04 16.34
CA LYS A 40 -5.14 -2.53 15.59
C LYS A 40 -4.81 -1.15 15.01
N GLY A 41 -5.00 -0.99 13.71
CA GLY A 41 -4.61 0.25 13.02
C GLY A 41 -3.16 0.26 12.55
N GLY A 42 -2.42 -0.81 12.79
CA GLY A 42 -1.00 -0.90 12.41
C GLY A 42 -0.76 -0.82 10.92
N LEU A 43 -1.71 -1.31 10.10
CA LEU A 43 -1.60 -1.23 8.65
C LEU A 43 -1.62 0.23 8.18
N VAL A 44 -2.50 1.06 8.75
CA VAL A 44 -2.56 2.50 8.45
C VAL A 44 -1.24 3.18 8.84
N ASP A 45 -0.76 2.93 10.05
CA ASP A 45 0.47 3.55 10.55
C ASP A 45 1.67 3.16 9.70
N HIS A 46 1.79 1.89 9.36
CA HIS A 46 2.87 1.39 8.51
C HIS A 46 2.82 2.03 7.12
N SER A 47 1.64 2.08 6.52
CA SER A 47 1.48 2.62 5.18
C SER A 47 1.81 4.11 5.13
N LEU A 48 1.40 4.88 6.14
CA LEU A 48 1.75 6.30 6.24
C LEU A 48 3.24 6.51 6.46
N GLU A 49 3.87 5.67 7.27
CA GLU A 49 5.31 5.71 7.50
C GLU A 49 6.07 5.46 6.20
N VAL A 50 5.67 4.45 5.43
CA VAL A 50 6.27 4.17 4.12
C VAL A 50 6.08 5.35 3.17
N TYR A 51 4.87 5.90 3.12
CA TYR A 51 4.56 7.04 2.27
C TYR A 51 5.45 8.26 2.60
N ASP A 52 5.53 8.62 3.88
CA ASP A 52 6.32 9.79 4.30
C ASP A 52 7.80 9.58 3.99
N HIS A 53 8.31 8.38 4.21
CA HIS A 53 9.70 8.06 3.92
C HIS A 53 10.00 8.10 2.42
N MET A 54 9.14 7.52 1.60
CA MET A 54 9.31 7.52 0.15
C MET A 54 9.22 8.94 -0.43
N MET A 55 8.29 9.75 0.07
CA MET A 55 8.17 11.14 -0.37
C MET A 55 9.41 11.95 -0.03
N LYS A 56 9.97 11.75 1.17
CA LYS A 56 11.19 12.44 1.61
C LYS A 56 12.39 12.09 0.74
N ASN A 57 12.47 10.85 0.26
CA ASN A 57 13.60 10.33 -0.50
C ASN A 57 13.24 10.08 -1.96
N ARG A 58 12.28 10.81 -2.44
CA ARG A 58 11.58 10.57 -3.71
C ARG A 58 12.48 10.61 -4.95
N GLY A 59 13.41 11.56 -5.02
CA GLY A 59 14.18 11.76 -6.25
C GLY A 59 13.25 12.00 -7.44
N ASP A 60 13.42 11.23 -8.50
CA ASP A 60 12.63 11.35 -9.74
C ASP A 60 11.40 10.44 -9.76
N LEU A 61 11.09 9.76 -8.65
CA LEU A 61 9.93 8.88 -8.62
C LEU A 61 8.62 9.66 -8.78
N PRO A 62 7.72 9.22 -9.67
CA PRO A 62 6.41 9.85 -9.80
C PRO A 62 5.63 9.76 -8.48
N GLU A 63 4.99 10.86 -8.09
CA GLU A 63 4.20 10.89 -6.86
C GLU A 63 3.10 9.83 -6.86
N ASP A 64 2.43 9.64 -8.01
CA ASP A 64 1.37 8.63 -8.14
C ASP A 64 1.89 7.23 -7.81
N SER A 65 3.09 6.88 -8.29
CA SER A 65 3.68 5.57 -8.01
C SER A 65 4.03 5.41 -6.54
N ILE A 66 4.48 6.48 -5.87
CA ILE A 66 4.73 6.45 -4.44
C ILE A 66 3.43 6.19 -3.68
N ILE A 67 2.36 6.89 -4.03
CA ILE A 67 1.05 6.71 -3.41
C ILE A 67 0.58 5.25 -3.57
N VAL A 68 0.64 4.74 -4.78
CA VAL A 68 0.22 3.36 -5.07
C VAL A 68 1.04 2.36 -4.27
N CYS A 69 2.35 2.47 -4.29
CA CYS A 69 3.21 1.53 -3.58
C CYS A 69 3.04 1.63 -2.08
N ALA A 70 2.98 2.84 -1.53
CA ALA A 70 2.87 3.03 -0.09
C ALA A 70 1.57 2.47 0.48
N PHE A 71 0.44 2.77 -0.15
CA PHE A 71 -0.86 2.41 0.41
C PHE A 71 -1.39 1.07 -0.08
N PHE A 72 -0.87 0.53 -1.15
CA PHE A 72 -1.39 -0.71 -1.74
C PHE A 72 -0.43 -1.89 -1.67
N HIS A 73 0.85 -1.69 -1.33
CA HIS A 73 1.78 -2.83 -1.27
C HIS A 73 1.33 -3.87 -0.23
N ASP A 74 0.70 -3.43 0.84
CA ASP A 74 0.16 -4.29 1.90
C ASP A 74 -1.37 -4.33 1.92
N LEU A 75 -2.03 -3.93 0.81
CA LEU A 75 -3.49 -3.99 0.71
C LEU A 75 -4.01 -5.39 1.03
N GLY A 76 -3.26 -6.41 0.65
CA GLY A 76 -3.60 -7.80 0.91
C GLY A 76 -3.67 -8.18 2.39
N LYS A 77 -3.18 -7.32 3.28
CA LYS A 77 -3.30 -7.52 4.74
C LYS A 77 -4.63 -6.99 5.29
N ALA A 78 -5.38 -6.21 4.52
CA ALA A 78 -6.67 -5.70 4.96
C ALA A 78 -7.65 -6.85 5.12
N SER A 79 -8.23 -6.97 6.32
CA SER A 79 -9.13 -8.08 6.63
C SER A 79 -9.93 -7.77 7.88
N LYS A 80 -11.15 -8.31 7.93
CA LYS A 80 -11.97 -8.31 9.15
C LYS A 80 -11.49 -9.35 10.16
N SER A 81 -10.69 -10.32 9.70
CA SER A 81 -10.10 -11.35 10.55
C SER A 81 -8.84 -10.82 11.24
N THR A 82 -8.56 -11.32 12.44
CA THR A 82 -7.30 -11.05 13.13
C THR A 82 -6.18 -11.99 12.68
N ARG A 83 -6.48 -12.92 11.79
CA ARG A 83 -5.53 -13.90 11.27
C ARG A 83 -4.52 -13.26 10.33
N GLN A 84 -3.25 -13.65 10.48
CA GLN A 84 -2.22 -13.25 9.51
C GLN A 84 -2.51 -13.90 8.16
N ILE A 85 -2.43 -13.11 7.10
CA ILE A 85 -2.69 -13.57 5.73
C ILE A 85 -1.37 -13.93 5.07
N LYS A 86 -1.33 -15.14 4.49
CA LYS A 86 -0.17 -15.61 3.71
C LYS A 86 -0.24 -15.02 2.30
N ASP A 87 0.93 -14.83 1.68
CA ASP A 87 1.04 -14.30 0.31
C ASP A 87 0.26 -12.99 0.15
N HIS A 88 0.44 -12.06 1.09
CA HIS A 88 -0.25 -10.78 1.02
C HIS A 88 0.19 -9.95 -0.21
N GLU A 89 1.40 -10.17 -0.71
CA GLU A 89 1.89 -9.49 -1.92
C GLU A 89 1.03 -9.87 -3.13
N GLY A 90 0.90 -11.16 -3.38
CA GLY A 90 0.08 -11.66 -4.49
C GLY A 90 -1.37 -11.29 -4.32
N ARG A 91 -1.88 -11.35 -3.08
CA ARG A 91 -3.25 -10.94 -2.78
C ARG A 91 -3.46 -9.46 -3.08
N SER A 92 -2.51 -8.59 -2.73
CA SER A 92 -2.59 -7.16 -3.03
C SER A 92 -2.78 -6.91 -4.53
N VAL A 93 -1.95 -7.55 -5.36
CA VAL A 93 -2.05 -7.39 -6.81
C VAL A 93 -3.37 -7.94 -7.34
N ARG A 94 -3.79 -9.13 -6.89
CA ARG A 94 -5.06 -9.73 -7.33
C ARG A 94 -6.26 -8.85 -6.96
N LEU A 95 -6.24 -8.24 -5.78
CA LEU A 95 -7.30 -7.34 -5.34
C LEU A 95 -7.36 -6.08 -6.21
N LEU A 96 -6.22 -5.50 -6.53
CA LEU A 96 -6.16 -4.33 -7.39
C LEU A 96 -6.64 -4.66 -8.80
N ASP A 97 -6.24 -5.80 -9.34
CA ASP A 97 -6.71 -6.27 -10.64
C ASP A 97 -8.23 -6.47 -10.64
N LYS A 98 -8.76 -7.06 -9.57
CA LYS A 98 -10.21 -7.29 -9.41
C LYS A 98 -10.99 -5.99 -9.32
N CYS A 99 -10.43 -4.96 -8.72
CA CYS A 99 -11.03 -3.62 -8.65
C CYS A 99 -10.95 -2.87 -9.98
N GLY A 100 -10.22 -3.40 -10.96
CA GLY A 100 -9.99 -2.70 -12.22
C GLY A 100 -9.01 -1.55 -12.08
N PHE A 101 -8.16 -1.57 -11.06
CA PHE A 101 -7.17 -0.52 -10.84
C PHE A 101 -5.95 -0.75 -11.72
N THR A 102 -5.59 0.28 -12.49
CA THR A 102 -4.46 0.18 -13.43
C THR A 102 -3.14 0.37 -12.72
N LEU A 103 -2.27 -0.66 -12.77
CA LEU A 103 -0.92 -0.60 -12.27
C LEU A 103 0.08 -0.52 -13.42
N THR A 104 1.14 0.27 -13.25
CA THR A 104 2.29 0.16 -14.16
C THR A 104 3.05 -1.12 -13.84
N ASP A 105 3.87 -1.59 -14.79
CA ASP A 105 4.69 -2.77 -14.55
C ASP A 105 5.64 -2.58 -13.38
N GLN A 106 6.20 -1.39 -13.23
CA GLN A 106 7.08 -1.04 -12.14
C GLN A 106 6.35 -1.12 -10.79
N GLU A 107 5.14 -0.57 -10.72
CA GLU A 107 4.31 -0.61 -9.50
C GLU A 107 3.95 -2.04 -9.13
N ARG A 108 3.51 -2.83 -10.10
CA ARG A 108 3.17 -4.24 -9.90
C ARG A 108 4.37 -5.03 -9.37
N ASN A 109 5.53 -4.85 -9.97
CA ASN A 109 6.75 -5.51 -9.53
C ASN A 109 7.13 -5.08 -8.11
N ALA A 110 7.03 -3.79 -7.79
CA ALA A 110 7.33 -3.27 -6.46
C ALA A 110 6.42 -3.90 -5.40
N ILE A 111 5.13 -4.04 -5.68
CA ILE A 111 4.18 -4.65 -4.75
C ILE A 111 4.50 -6.13 -4.54
N LEU A 112 4.77 -6.86 -5.62
CA LEU A 112 5.09 -8.29 -5.54
C LEU A 112 6.41 -8.56 -4.80
N THR A 113 7.31 -7.58 -4.78
CA THR A 113 8.58 -7.69 -4.09
C THR A 113 8.69 -6.63 -2.98
N HIS A 114 7.62 -6.47 -2.21
CA HIS A 114 7.49 -5.37 -1.24
C HIS A 114 8.62 -5.32 -0.20
N HIS A 115 9.28 -6.43 0.08
CA HIS A 115 10.45 -6.43 0.95
C HIS A 115 11.55 -5.49 0.43
N LYS A 116 11.58 -5.21 -0.86
CA LYS A 116 12.48 -4.21 -1.45
C LYS A 116 12.03 -2.80 -1.12
N ILE A 117 10.70 -2.57 -0.99
CA ILE A 117 10.16 -1.29 -0.54
C ILE A 117 10.60 -1.04 0.91
N GLU A 118 10.50 -2.04 1.75
CA GLU A 118 10.98 -1.96 3.14
C GLU A 118 12.49 -1.73 3.18
N GLY A 119 13.23 -2.31 2.25
CA GLY A 119 14.65 -2.02 2.08
C GLY A 119 14.93 -0.56 1.78
N PHE A 120 14.03 0.13 1.08
CA PHE A 120 14.17 1.57 0.82
C PHE A 120 14.03 2.40 2.09
N LEU A 121 13.31 1.91 3.09
CA LEU A 121 13.22 2.58 4.39
C LEU A 121 14.59 2.60 5.10
N ASN A 122 15.38 1.57 4.88
CA ASN A 122 16.70 1.42 5.49
C ASN A 122 17.83 1.97 4.61
N ASP A 123 17.62 1.97 3.30
CA ASP A 123 18.60 2.43 2.32
C ASP A 123 17.88 3.13 1.16
N PRO A 124 17.50 4.40 1.34
CA PRO A 124 16.76 5.16 0.33
C PRO A 124 17.48 5.30 -1.00
N LEU A 125 18.80 5.18 -1.02
CA LEU A 125 19.59 5.30 -2.25
C LEU A 125 19.30 4.19 -3.24
N ARG A 126 18.78 3.06 -2.77
CA ARG A 126 18.37 1.96 -3.64
C ARG A 126 17.13 2.30 -4.45
N SER A 127 16.34 3.28 -4.02
CA SER A 127 15.15 3.68 -4.75
C SER A 127 15.49 4.44 -6.03
N ALA A 128 16.66 4.99 -6.09
CA ALA A 128 17.15 5.66 -7.29
C ALA A 128 17.66 4.66 -8.37
#